data_cb3762bfb8329c04779b118a35c6221e
#
_entry.id   cb3762bfb8329c04779b118a35c6221e
#
_cell.length_a   1.000
_cell.length_b   1.000
_cell.length_c   1.000
_cell.angle_alpha   90.00
_cell.angle_beta   90.00
_cell.angle_gamma   90.00
#
_symmetry.space_group_name_H-M   'P 1'
#
loop_
_entity.id
_entity.type
_entity.pdbx_description
1 polymer ?
#
loop_
_entity_poly.entity_id
_entity_poly.type
_entity_poly.pdbx_seq_one_letter_code
_entity_poly.pdbx_strand_id
1 'polypeptide(L)'
;MPLAEIQARIDTSEFDPLSALKEHRQALEGRRTRLGRLIETVDRTLANLQEDEMSLSDEELYAGLTPEQAERYPREARARWGEERVTEAEDRVRKLSKEEWARIGKQGEDATQAMAALLGQPSDSPQVQQAIALHHAWIENFYPAPADVYRGLGQMYVEHPEFRAFYEQRAEGLAEFMRAAIEVYCDRSLT
;
A
#
# COMPACT_ATOMS: atom_id res chain seq x y z
N MET A 1 1.73 -45.53 23.24
CA MET A 1 2.09 -46.74 24.01
C MET A 1 1.27 -47.89 23.47
N PRO A 2 1.87 -49.00 23.04
CA PRO A 2 1.14 -50.18 22.54
C PRO A 2 0.36 -50.86 23.67
N LEU A 3 -0.79 -51.49 23.33
CA LEU A 3 -1.67 -52.20 24.28
C LEU A 3 -0.93 -53.23 25.10
N ALA A 4 0.03 -53.97 24.51
CA ALA A 4 0.84 -54.97 25.17
C ALA A 4 1.73 -54.40 26.27
N GLU A 5 2.24 -53.18 26.14
CA GLU A 5 3.02 -52.50 27.22
C GLU A 5 2.13 -52.02 28.39
N ILE A 6 0.88 -51.69 28.10
CA ILE A 6 -0.11 -51.34 29.10
C ILE A 6 -0.44 -52.55 29.93
N GLN A 7 -0.67 -53.72 29.30
CA GLN A 7 -1.03 -54.95 29.94
C GLN A 7 0.11 -55.48 30.82
N ALA A 8 1.34 -55.46 30.34
CA ALA A 8 2.51 -55.88 31.09
C ALA A 8 2.77 -55.03 32.34
N ARG A 9 2.39 -53.73 32.34
CA ARG A 9 2.51 -52.84 33.52
C ARG A 9 1.39 -53.01 34.53
N ILE A 10 0.17 -53.37 34.09
CA ILE A 10 -0.99 -53.58 34.97
C ILE A 10 -0.84 -54.90 35.75
N ASP A 11 -0.19 -55.88 35.18
CA ASP A 11 -0.01 -57.20 35.76
C ASP A 11 1.13 -57.32 36.81
N THR A 12 1.84 -56.20 37.07
CA THR A 12 2.86 -56.16 38.14
C THR A 12 2.23 -55.85 39.50
N SER A 13 2.64 -56.57 40.55
CA SER A 13 2.13 -56.40 41.92
C SER A 13 2.42 -55.03 42.56
N GLU A 14 3.22 -54.20 41.90
CA GLU A 14 3.59 -52.83 42.31
C GLU A 14 2.89 -51.75 41.47
N PHE A 15 1.92 -52.10 40.60
CA PHE A 15 1.24 -51.12 39.78
C PHE A 15 0.35 -50.18 40.58
N ASP A 16 0.72 -48.88 40.62
CA ASP A 16 -0.13 -47.83 41.20
C ASP A 16 -0.93 -47.12 40.09
N PRO A 17 -2.23 -47.45 39.97
CA PRO A 17 -3.09 -46.84 38.95
C PRO A 17 -3.17 -45.31 39.05
N LEU A 18 -3.09 -44.78 40.28
CA LEU A 18 -3.19 -43.35 40.54
C LEU A 18 -1.96 -42.60 39.99
N SER A 19 -0.77 -43.16 40.24
CA SER A 19 0.48 -42.61 39.72
C SER A 19 0.53 -42.66 38.19
N ALA A 20 0.16 -43.81 37.58
CA ALA A 20 0.11 -44.00 36.15
C ALA A 20 -0.86 -43.02 35.47
N LEU A 21 -2.03 -42.76 36.04
CA LEU A 21 -2.99 -41.78 35.54
C LEU A 21 -2.48 -40.34 35.68
N LYS A 22 -1.77 -39.99 36.72
CA LYS A 22 -1.13 -38.68 36.90
C LYS A 22 -0.08 -38.41 35.82
N GLU A 23 0.80 -39.39 35.57
CA GLU A 23 1.82 -39.31 34.54
C GLU A 23 1.17 -39.17 33.14
N HIS A 24 0.14 -39.96 32.86
CA HIS A 24 -0.58 -39.89 31.60
C HIS A 24 -1.24 -38.52 31.42
N ARG A 25 -1.90 -38.00 32.43
CA ARG A 25 -2.47 -36.65 32.41
C ARG A 25 -1.41 -35.59 32.14
N GLN A 26 -0.25 -35.67 32.81
CA GLN A 26 0.85 -34.72 32.54
C GLN A 26 1.36 -34.81 31.12
N ALA A 27 1.47 -36.01 30.52
CA ALA A 27 1.83 -36.20 29.13
C ALA A 27 0.79 -35.61 28.16
N LEU A 28 -0.49 -35.75 28.48
CA LEU A 28 -1.58 -35.13 27.68
C LEU A 28 -1.56 -33.61 27.79
N GLU A 29 -1.30 -33.03 28.95
CA GLU A 29 -1.15 -31.58 29.14
C GLU A 29 0.04 -31.04 28.34
N GLY A 30 1.18 -31.76 28.32
CA GLY A 30 2.32 -31.42 27.48
C GLY A 30 2.01 -31.47 25.98
N ARG A 31 1.23 -32.46 25.51
CA ARG A 31 0.76 -32.55 24.15
C ARG A 31 -0.18 -31.38 23.79
N ARG A 32 -1.11 -31.05 24.69
CA ARG A 32 -2.03 -29.93 24.52
C ARG A 32 -1.28 -28.61 24.34
N THR A 33 -0.27 -28.35 25.18
CA THR A 33 0.57 -27.16 25.09
C THR A 33 1.33 -27.10 23.75
N ARG A 34 1.88 -28.24 23.31
CA ARG A 34 2.58 -28.33 22.03
C ARG A 34 1.65 -28.07 20.84
N LEU A 35 0.45 -28.66 20.87
CA LEU A 35 -0.57 -28.42 19.83
C LEU A 35 -1.01 -26.95 19.81
N GLY A 36 -1.20 -26.31 20.98
CA GLY A 36 -1.50 -24.87 21.06
C GLY A 36 -0.47 -24.02 20.32
N ARG A 37 0.84 -24.27 20.56
CA ARG A 37 1.92 -23.56 19.86
C ARG A 37 1.93 -23.78 18.34
N LEU A 38 1.56 -24.99 17.89
CA LEU A 38 1.45 -25.28 16.47
C LEU A 38 0.28 -24.52 15.83
N ILE A 39 -0.87 -24.46 16.51
CA ILE A 39 -2.03 -23.69 16.07
C ILE A 39 -1.66 -22.20 15.95
N GLU A 40 -1.04 -21.61 16.97
CA GLU A 40 -0.56 -20.22 16.92
C GLU A 40 0.40 -19.96 15.74
N THR A 41 1.24 -20.95 15.41
CA THR A 41 2.14 -20.84 14.23
C THR A 41 1.35 -20.87 12.93
N VAL A 42 0.35 -21.76 12.81
CA VAL A 42 -0.52 -21.83 11.64
C VAL A 42 -1.34 -20.54 11.49
N ASP A 43 -1.92 -20.04 12.58
CA ASP A 43 -2.70 -18.79 12.57
C ASP A 43 -1.84 -17.60 12.12
N ARG A 44 -0.59 -17.52 12.57
CA ARG A 44 0.36 -16.50 12.12
C ARG A 44 0.70 -16.65 10.64
N THR A 45 0.89 -17.88 10.17
CA THR A 45 1.15 -18.14 8.75
C THR A 45 -0.05 -17.79 7.88
N LEU A 46 -1.26 -18.10 8.34
CA LEU A 46 -2.50 -17.72 7.64
C LEU A 46 -2.66 -16.19 7.56
N ALA A 47 -2.38 -15.48 8.66
CA ALA A 47 -2.41 -14.01 8.66
C ALA A 47 -1.41 -13.43 7.66
N ASN A 48 -0.16 -13.91 7.65
CA ASN A 48 0.86 -13.45 6.70
C ASN A 48 0.46 -13.75 5.24
N LEU A 49 -0.08 -14.94 4.94
CA LEU A 49 -0.54 -15.26 3.58
C LEU A 49 -1.73 -14.41 3.14
N GLN A 50 -2.62 -14.05 4.06
CA GLN A 50 -3.73 -13.15 3.76
C GLN A 50 -3.26 -11.71 3.54
N GLU A 51 -2.24 -11.25 4.28
CA GLU A 51 -1.60 -9.95 4.05
C GLU A 51 -0.88 -9.91 2.69
N ASP A 52 -0.17 -10.98 2.30
CA ASP A 52 0.49 -11.09 0.99
C ASP A 52 -0.52 -11.14 -0.18
N GLU A 53 -1.66 -11.80 -0.03
CA GLU A 53 -2.73 -11.78 -1.04
C GLU A 53 -3.43 -10.42 -1.16
N MET A 54 -3.42 -9.61 -0.09
CA MET A 54 -4.03 -8.28 -0.06
C MET A 54 -3.07 -7.16 -0.46
N SER A 55 -1.76 -7.39 -0.40
CA SER A 55 -0.74 -6.41 -0.78
C SER A 55 -0.52 -6.36 -2.28
N LEU A 56 -0.17 -5.17 -2.78
CA LEU A 56 0.20 -4.98 -4.18
C LEU A 56 1.58 -5.61 -4.45
N SER A 57 1.66 -6.44 -5.48
CA SER A 57 2.94 -6.91 -6.01
C SER A 57 3.68 -5.76 -6.72
N ASP A 58 5.00 -5.89 -6.87
CA ASP A 58 5.78 -4.91 -7.65
C ASP A 58 5.27 -4.81 -9.10
N GLU A 59 4.81 -5.90 -9.70
CA GLU A 59 4.20 -5.91 -11.04
C GLU A 59 2.91 -5.07 -11.10
N GLU A 60 2.07 -5.16 -10.07
CA GLU A 60 0.83 -4.37 -9.98
C GLU A 60 1.10 -2.90 -9.65
N LEU A 61 2.10 -2.63 -8.81
CA LEU A 61 2.53 -1.28 -8.44
C LEU A 61 3.07 -0.49 -9.65
N TYR A 62 3.85 -1.16 -10.50
CA TYR A 62 4.46 -0.56 -11.69
C TYR A 62 3.70 -0.90 -12.99
N ALA A 63 2.45 -1.38 -12.90
CA ALA A 63 1.63 -1.68 -14.06
C ALA A 63 1.48 -0.44 -14.96
N GLY A 64 1.82 -0.61 -16.23
CA GLY A 64 1.78 0.48 -17.21
C GLY A 64 3.10 1.26 -17.39
N LEU A 65 4.12 1.01 -16.57
CA LEU A 65 5.47 1.51 -16.78
C LEU A 65 6.31 0.51 -17.58
N THR A 66 7.27 1.01 -18.35
CA THR A 66 8.29 0.15 -18.94
C THR A 66 9.28 -0.30 -17.84
N PRO A 67 9.98 -1.43 -18.00
CA PRO A 67 10.99 -1.87 -17.04
C PRO A 67 12.05 -0.79 -16.73
N GLU A 68 12.45 -0.01 -17.73
CA GLU A 68 13.39 1.10 -17.58
C GLU A 68 12.80 2.24 -16.72
N GLN A 69 11.51 2.57 -16.91
CA GLN A 69 10.81 3.57 -16.11
C GLN A 69 10.64 3.11 -14.65
N ALA A 70 10.27 1.85 -14.44
CA ALA A 70 10.11 1.27 -13.11
C ALA A 70 11.41 1.29 -12.28
N GLU A 71 12.58 1.16 -12.94
CA GLU A 71 13.88 1.27 -12.28
C GLU A 71 14.33 2.73 -12.10
N ARG A 72 14.05 3.61 -13.06
CA ARG A 72 14.51 4.99 -13.07
C ARG A 72 13.71 5.91 -12.15
N TYR A 73 12.38 5.86 -12.17
CA TYR A 73 11.53 6.78 -11.41
C TYR A 73 11.78 6.76 -9.90
N PRO A 74 11.96 5.61 -9.23
CA PRO A 74 12.29 5.62 -7.81
C PRO A 74 13.62 6.31 -7.50
N ARG A 75 14.63 6.18 -8.37
CA ARG A 75 15.92 6.85 -8.20
C ARG A 75 15.81 8.38 -8.37
N GLU A 76 15.08 8.83 -9.39
CA GLU A 76 14.83 10.25 -9.63
C GLU A 76 14.02 10.87 -8.49
N ALA A 77 13.00 10.16 -8.00
CA ALA A 77 12.19 10.59 -6.87
C ALA A 77 13.04 10.75 -5.59
N ARG A 78 13.91 9.78 -5.28
CA ARG A 78 14.83 9.85 -4.13
C ARG A 78 15.81 11.01 -4.26
N ALA A 79 16.36 11.24 -5.45
CA ALA A 79 17.26 12.37 -5.70
C ALA A 79 16.57 13.74 -5.53
N ARG A 80 15.29 13.85 -5.88
CA ARG A 80 14.52 15.10 -5.82
C ARG A 80 13.89 15.36 -4.45
N TRP A 81 13.32 14.33 -3.81
CA TRP A 81 12.47 14.45 -2.62
C TRP A 81 13.10 13.90 -1.35
N GLY A 82 14.24 13.22 -1.46
CA GLY A 82 14.94 12.55 -0.36
C GLY A 82 14.48 11.11 -0.12
N GLU A 83 15.37 10.29 0.45
CA GLU A 83 15.17 8.87 0.68
C GLU A 83 13.98 8.59 1.62
N GLU A 84 13.91 9.29 2.75
CA GLU A 84 12.92 9.08 3.80
C GLU A 84 11.48 9.26 3.28
N ARG A 85 11.20 10.36 2.59
CA ARG A 85 9.87 10.65 2.04
C ARG A 85 9.43 9.63 0.98
N VAL A 86 10.36 9.20 0.14
CA VAL A 86 10.05 8.20 -0.91
C VAL A 86 9.78 6.85 -0.28
N THR A 87 10.58 6.43 0.70
CA THR A 87 10.37 5.17 1.43
C THR A 87 9.01 5.17 2.15
N GLU A 88 8.65 6.26 2.84
CA GLU A 88 7.34 6.37 3.49
C GLU A 88 6.17 6.29 2.50
N ALA A 89 6.31 6.89 1.31
CA ALA A 89 5.31 6.81 0.26
C ALA A 89 5.19 5.38 -0.31
N GLU A 90 6.30 4.71 -0.59
CA GLU A 90 6.34 3.32 -1.04
C GLU A 90 5.69 2.39 -0.01
N ASP A 91 6.03 2.53 1.28
CA ASP A 91 5.46 1.74 2.37
C ASP A 91 3.94 1.96 2.52
N ARG A 92 3.48 3.19 2.28
CA ARG A 92 2.04 3.50 2.30
C ARG A 92 1.31 2.81 1.15
N VAL A 93 1.85 2.88 -0.05
CA VAL A 93 1.25 2.27 -1.24
C VAL A 93 1.25 0.75 -1.13
N ARG A 94 2.32 0.13 -0.62
CA ARG A 94 2.40 -1.34 -0.42
C ARG A 94 1.36 -1.88 0.57
N LYS A 95 0.81 -1.04 1.45
CA LYS A 95 -0.25 -1.41 2.41
C LYS A 95 -1.67 -1.31 1.83
N LEU A 96 -1.82 -0.79 0.61
CA LEU A 96 -3.11 -0.68 -0.04
C LEU A 96 -3.58 -2.05 -0.55
N SER A 97 -4.87 -2.33 -0.40
CA SER A 97 -5.52 -3.44 -1.08
C SER A 97 -5.64 -3.17 -2.59
N LYS A 98 -5.85 -4.22 -3.38
CA LYS A 98 -6.07 -4.10 -4.82
C LYS A 98 -7.28 -3.24 -5.17
N GLU A 99 -8.34 -3.32 -4.36
CA GLU A 99 -9.53 -2.48 -4.52
C GLU A 99 -9.23 -1.02 -4.24
N GLU A 100 -8.47 -0.72 -3.18
CA GLU A 100 -8.07 0.66 -2.86
C GLU A 100 -7.15 1.23 -3.94
N TRP A 101 -6.21 0.45 -4.45
CA TRP A 101 -5.33 0.83 -5.55
C TRP A 101 -6.12 1.17 -6.82
N ALA A 102 -7.06 0.30 -7.22
CA ALA A 102 -7.94 0.53 -8.37
C ALA A 102 -8.79 1.80 -8.19
N ARG A 103 -9.32 2.02 -6.98
CA ARG A 103 -10.09 3.23 -6.62
C ARG A 103 -9.23 4.49 -6.73
N ILE A 104 -7.99 4.46 -6.23
CA ILE A 104 -7.05 5.58 -6.31
C ILE A 104 -6.67 5.85 -7.76
N GLY A 105 -6.42 4.82 -8.56
CA GLY A 105 -6.17 4.95 -10.00
C GLY A 105 -7.32 5.65 -10.72
N LYS A 106 -8.55 5.25 -10.41
CA LYS A 106 -9.75 5.90 -10.97
C LYS A 106 -9.88 7.36 -10.51
N GLN A 107 -9.60 7.69 -9.27
CA GLN A 107 -9.62 9.07 -8.77
C GLN A 107 -8.64 9.98 -9.57
N GLY A 108 -7.44 9.48 -9.84
CA GLY A 108 -6.45 10.22 -10.64
C GLY A 108 -6.90 10.47 -12.08
N GLU A 109 -7.47 9.44 -12.71
CA GLU A 109 -8.00 9.58 -14.07
C GLU A 109 -9.18 10.54 -14.11
N ASP A 110 -10.15 10.40 -13.20
CA ASP A 110 -11.32 11.29 -13.11
C ASP A 110 -10.90 12.75 -12.86
N ALA A 111 -9.92 13.00 -11.98
CA ALA A 111 -9.38 14.34 -11.71
C ALA A 111 -8.67 14.94 -12.93
N THR A 112 -7.85 14.15 -13.62
CA THR A 112 -7.13 14.59 -14.83
C THR A 112 -8.11 14.90 -15.96
N GLN A 113 -9.14 14.06 -16.13
CA GLN A 113 -10.17 14.26 -17.16
C GLN A 113 -11.03 15.49 -16.85
N ALA A 114 -11.35 15.73 -15.58
CA ALA A 114 -12.06 16.96 -15.18
C ALA A 114 -11.25 18.22 -15.51
N MET A 115 -9.94 18.21 -15.25
CA MET A 115 -9.05 19.32 -15.62
C MET A 115 -8.95 19.51 -17.13
N ALA A 116 -8.84 18.43 -17.90
CA ALA A 116 -8.82 18.51 -19.37
C ALA A 116 -10.13 19.12 -19.94
N ALA A 117 -11.28 18.77 -19.36
CA ALA A 117 -12.57 19.33 -19.77
C ALA A 117 -12.73 20.83 -19.45
N LEU A 118 -11.92 21.36 -18.53
CA LEU A 118 -11.94 22.78 -18.13
C LEU A 118 -10.82 23.59 -18.80
N LEU A 119 -10.03 22.98 -19.68
CA LEU A 119 -8.93 23.65 -20.38
C LEU A 119 -9.41 24.91 -21.11
N GLY A 120 -8.68 26.00 -20.92
CA GLY A 120 -9.03 27.31 -21.49
C GLY A 120 -9.91 28.18 -20.57
N GLN A 121 -10.42 27.66 -19.47
CA GLN A 121 -11.03 28.48 -18.43
C GLN A 121 -9.95 29.18 -17.58
N PRO A 122 -10.28 30.27 -16.87
CA PRO A 122 -9.34 30.90 -15.94
C PRO A 122 -8.92 29.88 -14.86
N SER A 123 -7.61 29.76 -14.63
CA SER A 123 -7.06 28.83 -13.62
C SER A 123 -7.57 29.09 -12.21
N ASP A 124 -8.04 30.31 -11.93
CA ASP A 124 -8.58 30.73 -10.62
C ASP A 124 -10.11 30.61 -10.53
N SER A 125 -10.79 30.12 -11.57
CA SER A 125 -12.24 29.94 -11.56
C SER A 125 -12.66 28.89 -10.52
N PRO A 126 -13.84 29.00 -9.92
CA PRO A 126 -14.31 28.05 -8.90
C PRO A 126 -14.33 26.59 -9.40
N GLN A 127 -14.71 26.38 -10.67
CA GLN A 127 -14.77 25.03 -11.27
C GLN A 127 -13.37 24.42 -11.40
N VAL A 128 -12.40 25.20 -11.89
CA VAL A 128 -11.01 24.74 -12.00
C VAL A 128 -10.42 24.47 -10.60
N GLN A 129 -10.67 25.34 -9.64
CA GLN A 129 -10.19 25.15 -8.29
C GLN A 129 -10.85 23.95 -7.58
N GLN A 130 -12.08 23.63 -7.88
CA GLN A 130 -12.72 22.40 -7.40
C GLN A 130 -12.11 21.16 -8.04
N ALA A 131 -11.83 21.16 -9.33
CA ALA A 131 -11.19 20.04 -10.02
C ALA A 131 -9.75 19.83 -9.54
N ILE A 132 -8.99 20.90 -9.33
CA ILE A 132 -7.61 20.79 -8.81
C ILE A 132 -7.57 20.32 -7.37
N ALA A 133 -8.59 20.64 -6.56
CA ALA A 133 -8.74 20.10 -5.20
C ALA A 133 -8.91 18.56 -5.21
N LEU A 134 -9.64 18.01 -6.21
CA LEU A 134 -9.75 16.55 -6.37
C LEU A 134 -8.40 15.93 -6.76
N HIS A 135 -7.65 16.60 -7.62
CA HIS A 135 -6.29 16.16 -7.97
C HIS A 135 -5.36 16.22 -6.75
N HIS A 136 -5.40 17.26 -5.93
CA HIS A 136 -4.64 17.34 -4.69
C HIS A 136 -4.99 16.20 -3.73
N ALA A 137 -6.29 15.96 -3.50
CA ALA A 137 -6.76 14.85 -2.67
C ALA A 137 -6.33 13.48 -3.20
N TRP A 138 -6.22 13.32 -4.53
CA TRP A 138 -5.66 12.11 -5.12
C TRP A 138 -4.17 11.95 -4.80
N ILE A 139 -3.35 12.99 -4.92
CA ILE A 139 -1.92 12.97 -4.55
C ILE A 139 -1.73 12.60 -3.07
N GLU A 140 -2.59 13.07 -2.18
CA GLU A 140 -2.51 12.78 -0.74
C GLU A 140 -2.75 11.32 -0.36
N ASN A 141 -3.25 10.48 -1.28
CA ASN A 141 -3.24 9.02 -1.05
C ASN A 141 -1.81 8.46 -1.00
N PHE A 142 -0.86 9.08 -1.67
CA PHE A 142 0.53 8.60 -1.77
C PHE A 142 1.42 9.21 -0.67
N TYR A 143 1.36 10.52 -0.49
CA TYR A 143 2.15 11.28 0.49
C TYR A 143 1.49 12.61 0.82
N PRO A 144 1.81 13.21 2.01
CA PRO A 144 1.38 14.56 2.32
C PRO A 144 1.92 15.56 1.30
N ALA A 145 1.04 16.38 0.74
CA ALA A 145 1.37 17.34 -0.29
C ALA A 145 1.10 18.80 0.16
N PRO A 146 1.89 19.35 1.11
CA PRO A 146 1.81 20.77 1.45
C PRO A 146 2.14 21.65 0.25
N ALA A 147 1.90 22.96 0.37
CA ALA A 147 1.98 23.90 -0.75
C ALA A 147 3.30 23.84 -1.54
N ASP A 148 4.43 23.72 -0.85
CA ASP A 148 5.76 23.62 -1.48
C ASP A 148 5.93 22.33 -2.31
N VAL A 149 5.49 21.21 -1.79
CA VAL A 149 5.53 19.91 -2.49
C VAL A 149 4.59 19.92 -3.68
N TYR A 150 3.36 20.41 -3.51
CA TYR A 150 2.37 20.42 -4.58
C TYR A 150 2.74 21.38 -5.71
N ARG A 151 3.32 22.56 -5.43
CA ARG A 151 3.94 23.44 -6.43
C ARG A 151 5.06 22.74 -7.18
N GLY A 152 5.94 22.05 -6.45
CA GLY A 152 7.03 21.27 -7.05
C GLY A 152 6.55 20.19 -8.02
N LEU A 153 5.40 19.57 -7.75
CA LEU A 153 4.75 18.64 -8.70
C LEU A 153 4.25 19.36 -9.95
N GLY A 154 3.54 20.48 -9.79
CA GLY A 154 3.08 21.28 -10.92
C GLY A 154 4.22 21.73 -11.84
N GLN A 155 5.35 22.12 -11.26
CA GLN A 155 6.55 22.45 -12.02
C GLN A 155 7.12 21.23 -12.76
N MET A 156 7.17 20.06 -12.11
CA MET A 156 7.63 18.82 -12.70
C MET A 156 6.76 18.39 -13.89
N TYR A 157 5.45 18.62 -13.86
CA TYR A 157 4.54 18.28 -14.96
C TYR A 157 4.87 19.02 -16.25
N VAL A 158 5.47 20.20 -16.15
CA VAL A 158 5.89 21.00 -17.30
C VAL A 158 7.34 20.70 -17.71
N GLU A 159 8.24 20.55 -16.75
CA GLU A 159 9.68 20.43 -17.00
C GLU A 159 10.10 19.02 -17.42
N HIS A 160 9.46 17.99 -16.85
CA HIS A 160 9.85 16.61 -17.13
C HIS A 160 9.17 16.11 -18.41
N PRO A 161 9.91 15.69 -19.45
CA PRO A 161 9.35 15.35 -20.74
C PRO A 161 8.23 14.31 -20.72
N GLU A 162 8.38 13.27 -19.90
CA GLU A 162 7.40 12.18 -19.83
C GLU A 162 6.13 12.57 -19.07
N PHE A 163 6.24 13.33 -17.98
CA PHE A 163 5.06 13.87 -17.29
C PHE A 163 4.35 14.91 -18.15
N ARG A 164 5.10 15.76 -18.84
CA ARG A 164 4.50 16.66 -19.82
C ARG A 164 3.75 15.89 -20.90
N ALA A 165 4.36 14.89 -21.50
CA ALA A 165 3.73 14.07 -22.55
C ALA A 165 2.47 13.36 -22.02
N PHE A 166 2.45 12.91 -20.78
CA PHE A 166 1.28 12.31 -20.14
C PHE A 166 0.06 13.23 -20.13
N TYR A 167 0.24 14.51 -19.80
CA TYR A 167 -0.84 15.50 -19.80
C TYR A 167 -1.19 15.98 -21.21
N GLU A 168 -0.19 16.26 -22.06
CA GLU A 168 -0.37 16.74 -23.42
C GLU A 168 -1.09 15.72 -24.32
N GLN A 169 -0.94 14.43 -24.09
CA GLN A 169 -1.68 13.38 -24.78
C GLN A 169 -3.19 13.45 -24.53
N ARG A 170 -3.63 14.02 -23.42
CA ARG A 170 -5.05 14.21 -23.09
C ARG A 170 -5.61 15.47 -23.69
N ALA A 171 -4.86 16.57 -23.60
CA ALA A 171 -5.20 17.83 -24.24
C ALA A 171 -3.94 18.70 -24.36
N GLU A 172 -3.72 19.33 -25.52
CA GLU A 172 -2.59 20.23 -25.74
C GLU A 172 -2.67 21.45 -24.81
N GLY A 173 -1.59 21.71 -24.04
CA GLY A 173 -1.51 22.77 -23.05
C GLY A 173 -2.01 22.37 -21.66
N LEU A 174 -2.42 21.12 -21.44
CA LEU A 174 -2.94 20.67 -20.15
C LEU A 174 -1.87 20.72 -19.06
N ALA A 175 -0.62 20.40 -19.34
CA ALA A 175 0.47 20.45 -18.36
C ALA A 175 0.65 21.86 -17.78
N GLU A 176 0.69 22.88 -18.62
CA GLU A 176 0.79 24.29 -18.20
C GLU A 176 -0.47 24.75 -17.45
N PHE A 177 -1.63 24.29 -17.87
CA PHE A 177 -2.89 24.60 -17.22
C PHE A 177 -2.95 23.98 -15.80
N MET A 178 -2.52 22.72 -15.65
CA MET A 178 -2.38 22.07 -14.35
C MET A 178 -1.46 22.87 -13.44
N ARG A 179 -0.27 23.24 -13.90
CA ARG A 179 0.68 24.03 -13.12
C ARG A 179 0.06 25.35 -12.66
N ALA A 180 -0.59 26.09 -13.56
CA ALA A 180 -1.22 27.38 -13.22
C ALA A 180 -2.35 27.22 -12.19
N ALA A 181 -3.16 26.17 -12.28
CA ALA A 181 -4.23 25.89 -11.33
C ALA A 181 -3.67 25.45 -9.95
N ILE A 182 -2.60 24.67 -9.94
CA ILE A 182 -1.89 24.26 -8.71
C ILE A 182 -1.35 25.49 -7.96
N GLU A 183 -0.73 26.44 -8.66
CA GLU A 183 -0.23 27.67 -8.04
C GLU A 183 -1.34 28.42 -7.28
N VAL A 184 -2.47 28.64 -7.97
CA VAL A 184 -3.63 29.32 -7.35
C VAL A 184 -4.18 28.54 -6.17
N TYR A 185 -4.26 27.21 -6.28
CA TYR A 185 -4.75 26.36 -5.20
C TYR A 185 -3.85 26.41 -3.97
N CYS A 186 -2.54 26.35 -4.19
CA CYS A 186 -1.56 26.46 -3.12
C CYS A 186 -1.67 27.80 -2.37
N ASP A 187 -1.85 28.91 -3.11
CA ASP A 187 -1.96 30.24 -2.53
C ASP A 187 -3.26 30.45 -1.71
N ARG A 188 -4.34 29.77 -2.08
CA ARG A 188 -5.66 29.97 -1.46
C ARG A 188 -6.02 28.94 -0.39
N SER A 189 -5.52 27.72 -0.54
CA SER A 189 -6.05 26.56 0.22
C SER A 189 -5.02 25.82 1.07
N LEU A 190 -3.72 25.98 0.79
CA LEU A 190 -2.65 25.24 1.47
C LEU A 190 -1.68 26.14 2.28
N THR A 191 -2.13 27.30 2.70
CA THR A 191 -1.37 28.24 3.55
C THR A 191 -1.41 27.88 5.02
#